data_f0e90fe18253942545072193ce7522aa
#
_entry.id   f0e90fe18253942545072193ce7522aa
#
_cell.length_a   1.000
_cell.length_b   1.000
_cell.length_c   1.000
_cell.angle_alpha   90.00
_cell.angle_beta   90.00
_cell.angle_gamma   90.00
#
_symmetry.space_group_name_H-M   'P 1'
#
loop_
_entity.id
_entity.type
_entity.pdbx_description
1 polymer ?
#
loop_
_entity_poly.entity_id
_entity_poly.type
_entity_poly.pdbx_seq_one_letter_code
_entity_poly.pdbx_strand_id
1 'polypeptide(L)'
;MDYDELYFWTKSYIEKNCLIRNKVMPGKIPGTTYTWIFYLRNGLFNHQFLSAVSQMFIHKVKHEIGHFDFQISGLETGSTPLLAGIPLIGRVFDLNINSFSIRKEQKTYGLLNWIEGMPNEKPVMLIDDLCNSSMSMKKSYDILTHEKIPVFNYAFSIVNKVNKNIHKETRVKSDMYLPEDIKMIYLFDLDDFNLENPSH
;
A
#
# COMPACT_ATOMS: atom_id res chain seq x y z
N MET A 1 -3.97 20.80 9.27
CA MET A 1 -2.70 20.25 9.81
C MET A 1 -1.63 20.49 8.77
N ASP A 2 -0.45 20.94 9.19
CA ASP A 2 0.72 20.87 8.33
C ASP A 2 1.18 19.41 8.16
N TYR A 3 2.23 19.17 7.33
CA TYR A 3 2.66 17.79 7.04
C TYR A 3 3.23 17.09 8.27
N ASP A 4 3.96 17.80 9.12
CA ASP A 4 4.59 17.20 10.31
C ASP A 4 3.55 16.81 11.37
N GLU A 5 2.58 17.68 11.61
CA GLU A 5 1.43 17.37 12.48
C GLU A 5 0.68 16.14 11.97
N LEU A 6 0.44 16.08 10.65
CA LEU A 6 -0.25 14.97 10.00
C LEU A 6 0.54 13.66 10.12
N TYR A 7 1.88 13.74 9.94
CA TYR A 7 2.78 12.61 10.10
C TYR A 7 2.76 12.05 11.53
N PHE A 8 2.97 12.89 12.54
CA PHE A 8 2.98 12.44 13.92
C PHE A 8 1.63 11.91 14.39
N TRP A 9 0.55 12.56 13.98
CA TRP A 9 -0.80 12.08 14.29
C TRP A 9 -1.06 10.70 13.65
N THR A 10 -0.75 10.54 12.38
CA THR A 10 -0.97 9.29 11.63
C THR A 10 -0.13 8.16 12.20
N LYS A 11 1.15 8.42 12.52
CA LYS A 11 2.04 7.47 13.18
C LYS A 11 1.46 7.00 14.51
N SER A 12 1.09 7.94 15.38
CA SER A 12 0.48 7.65 16.69
C SER A 12 -0.81 6.84 16.54
N TYR A 13 -1.62 7.16 15.53
CA TYR A 13 -2.84 6.41 15.25
C TYR A 13 -2.52 4.95 14.85
N ILE A 14 -1.53 4.74 13.99
CA ILE A 14 -1.09 3.39 13.60
C ILE A 14 -0.63 2.60 14.83
N GLU A 15 0.22 3.19 15.67
CA GLU A 15 0.75 2.54 16.87
C GLU A 15 -0.35 2.11 17.84
N LYS A 16 -1.36 2.95 18.01
CA LYS A 16 -2.45 2.73 18.97
C LYS A 16 -3.53 1.78 18.44
N ASN A 17 -3.88 1.85 17.15
CA ASN A 17 -5.10 1.23 16.62
C ASN A 17 -4.83 0.15 15.56
N CYS A 18 -3.64 0.15 14.93
CA CYS A 18 -3.34 -0.71 13.81
C CYS A 18 -2.16 -1.65 14.06
N LEU A 19 -1.31 -1.36 15.05
CA LEU A 19 -0.18 -2.20 15.43
C LEU A 19 -0.56 -3.07 16.64
N ILE A 20 -0.79 -4.34 16.38
CA ILE A 20 -1.09 -5.34 17.42
C ILE A 20 0.24 -5.86 17.94
N ARG A 21 0.44 -5.80 19.27
CA ARG A 21 1.64 -6.24 19.99
C ARG A 21 1.30 -7.33 21.00
N ASN A 22 2.34 -8.02 21.49
CA ASN A 22 2.23 -8.98 22.60
C ASN A 22 1.26 -10.15 22.36
N LYS A 23 1.07 -10.50 21.10
CA LYS A 23 0.26 -11.65 20.69
C LYS A 23 1.07 -12.51 19.74
N VAL A 24 1.39 -13.73 20.15
CA VAL A 24 2.08 -14.70 19.29
C VAL A 24 1.15 -15.08 18.14
N MET A 25 1.59 -14.84 16.92
CA MET A 25 0.84 -15.12 15.71
C MET A 25 1.68 -16.00 14.77
N PRO A 26 1.08 -16.98 14.10
CA PRO A 26 1.79 -17.80 13.14
C PRO A 26 2.25 -16.96 11.94
N GLY A 27 3.48 -17.16 11.51
CA GLY A 27 4.00 -16.59 10.28
C GLY A 27 3.50 -17.34 9.04
N LYS A 28 3.72 -16.74 7.86
CA LYS A 28 3.45 -17.42 6.58
C LYS A 28 4.39 -18.61 6.35
N ILE A 29 5.61 -18.54 6.87
CA ILE A 29 6.59 -19.62 6.80
C ILE A 29 6.29 -20.56 7.97
N PRO A 30 6.10 -21.87 7.74
CA PRO A 30 5.89 -22.83 8.82
C PRO A 30 7.00 -22.77 9.88
N GLY A 31 6.61 -22.75 11.16
CA GLY A 31 7.54 -22.65 12.28
C GLY A 31 7.98 -21.24 12.67
N THR A 32 7.59 -20.21 11.91
CA THR A 32 7.84 -18.81 12.30
C THR A 32 6.67 -18.22 13.07
N THR A 33 6.99 -17.38 14.06
CA THR A 33 5.99 -16.63 14.84
C THR A 33 6.36 -15.16 14.87
N TYR A 34 5.36 -14.32 14.99
CA TYR A 34 5.51 -12.88 15.17
C TYR A 34 4.84 -12.46 16.47
N THR A 35 5.42 -11.50 17.17
CA THR A 35 4.87 -10.90 18.38
C THR A 35 4.17 -9.56 18.11
N TRP A 36 4.26 -9.09 16.89
CA TRP A 36 3.57 -7.88 16.41
C TRP A 36 3.11 -8.05 14.96
N ILE A 37 2.04 -7.36 14.61
CA ILE A 37 1.51 -7.30 13.25
C ILE A 37 0.85 -5.95 12.97
N PHE A 38 1.09 -5.39 11.79
CA PHE A 38 0.29 -4.26 11.28
C PHE A 38 -1.03 -4.77 10.71
N TYR A 39 -2.13 -4.24 11.20
CA TYR A 39 -3.46 -4.45 10.66
C TYR A 39 -4.08 -3.10 10.29
N LEU A 40 -3.53 -2.48 9.22
CA LEU A 40 -3.87 -1.11 8.81
C LEU A 40 -5.34 -0.94 8.42
N ARG A 41 -5.99 -2.02 8.02
CA ARG A 41 -7.43 -2.01 7.71
C ARG A 41 -8.31 -1.59 8.88
N ASN A 42 -7.88 -1.78 10.14
CA ASN A 42 -8.60 -1.22 11.29
C ASN A 42 -8.70 0.31 11.23
N GLY A 43 -7.64 0.97 10.75
CA GLY A 43 -7.62 2.43 10.60
C GLY A 43 -8.27 2.87 9.28
N LEU A 44 -8.04 2.16 8.18
CA LEU A 44 -8.47 2.59 6.85
C LEU A 44 -9.99 2.71 6.67
N PHE A 45 -10.79 2.07 7.53
CA PHE A 45 -12.24 2.29 7.58
C PHE A 45 -12.66 3.42 8.52
N ASN A 46 -11.70 4.09 9.20
CA ASN A 46 -11.96 5.31 9.95
C ASN A 46 -11.71 6.52 9.05
N HIS A 47 -12.70 7.42 8.97
CA HIS A 47 -12.66 8.57 8.05
C HIS A 47 -11.49 9.54 8.32
N GLN A 48 -11.12 9.76 9.60
CA GLN A 48 -10.02 10.65 9.97
C GLN A 48 -8.67 10.07 9.52
N PHE A 49 -8.46 8.77 9.80
CA PHE A 49 -7.23 8.09 9.39
C PHE A 49 -7.11 7.99 7.87
N LEU A 50 -8.18 7.60 7.17
CA LEU A 50 -8.20 7.54 5.72
C LEU A 50 -7.93 8.91 5.10
N SER A 51 -8.55 9.98 5.63
CA SER A 51 -8.30 11.35 5.18
C SER A 51 -6.84 11.77 5.39
N ALA A 52 -6.27 11.48 6.56
CA ALA A 52 -4.89 11.80 6.87
C ALA A 52 -3.90 11.09 5.93
N VAL A 53 -4.05 9.77 5.76
CA VAL A 53 -3.23 8.97 4.84
C VAL A 53 -3.35 9.47 3.40
N SER A 54 -4.56 9.82 2.96
CA SER A 54 -4.79 10.34 1.60
C SER A 54 -4.14 11.71 1.38
N GLN A 55 -4.18 12.59 2.36
CA GLN A 55 -3.47 13.87 2.31
C GLN A 55 -1.95 13.67 2.27
N MET A 56 -1.41 12.77 3.12
CA MET A 56 0.02 12.44 3.12
C MET A 56 0.47 11.82 1.77
N PHE A 57 -0.36 10.97 1.15
CA PHE A 57 -0.12 10.47 -0.20
C PHE A 57 0.06 11.62 -1.19
N ILE A 58 -0.86 12.58 -1.20
CA ILE A 58 -0.80 13.73 -2.12
C ILE A 58 0.47 14.55 -1.88
N HIS A 59 0.81 14.85 -0.63
CA HIS A 59 2.03 15.57 -0.29
C HIS A 59 3.28 14.78 -0.74
N LYS A 60 3.32 13.49 -0.48
CA LYS A 60 4.45 12.61 -0.84
C LYS A 60 4.66 12.54 -2.35
N VAL A 61 3.58 12.35 -3.12
CA VAL A 61 3.63 12.33 -4.58
C VAL A 61 4.06 13.68 -5.14
N LYS A 62 3.52 14.77 -4.61
CA LYS A 62 3.92 16.12 -5.04
C LYS A 62 5.42 16.37 -4.83
N HIS A 63 5.97 15.90 -3.73
CA HIS A 63 7.39 16.05 -3.39
C HIS A 63 8.30 15.12 -4.21
N GLU A 64 7.95 13.84 -4.34
CA GLU A 64 8.81 12.81 -4.94
C GLU A 64 8.70 12.75 -6.47
N ILE A 65 7.53 13.08 -7.03
CA ILE A 65 7.21 12.90 -8.45
C ILE A 65 6.94 14.25 -9.13
N GLY A 66 6.27 15.18 -8.45
CA GLY A 66 5.97 16.52 -8.93
C GLY A 66 4.71 16.65 -9.80
N HIS A 67 4.06 15.54 -10.20
CA HIS A 67 2.85 15.53 -11.02
C HIS A 67 1.92 14.38 -10.67
N PHE A 68 0.69 14.42 -11.23
CA PHE A 68 -0.37 13.43 -11.03
C PHE A 68 -0.89 12.86 -12.36
N ASP A 69 -0.01 12.67 -13.34
CA ASP A 69 -0.37 12.13 -14.66
C ASP A 69 -0.44 10.61 -14.64
N PHE A 70 -1.13 10.08 -13.68
CA PHE A 70 -1.40 8.66 -13.49
C PHE A 70 -2.80 8.45 -12.90
N GLN A 71 -3.25 7.22 -12.90
CA GLN A 71 -4.39 6.72 -12.13
C GLN A 71 -3.90 5.71 -11.08
N ILE A 72 -4.71 5.37 -10.10
CA ILE A 72 -4.31 4.46 -9.04
C ILE A 72 -5.12 3.16 -9.08
N SER A 73 -4.46 2.04 -8.75
CA SER A 73 -5.13 0.76 -8.60
C SER A 73 -4.36 -0.15 -7.63
N GLY A 74 -5.04 -1.16 -7.13
CA GLY A 74 -4.43 -2.15 -6.26
C GLY A 74 -5.36 -3.34 -6.01
N LEU A 75 -4.79 -4.38 -5.40
CA LEU A 75 -5.50 -5.61 -5.14
C LEU A 75 -6.48 -5.44 -3.96
N GLU A 76 -7.72 -5.88 -4.12
CA GLU A 76 -8.65 -5.99 -2.99
C GLU A 76 -8.07 -6.93 -1.91
N THR A 77 -8.29 -6.71 -0.60
CA THR A 77 -9.10 -5.71 0.08
C THR A 77 -8.25 -4.57 0.64
N GLY A 78 -6.92 -4.73 0.71
CA GLY A 78 -6.02 -3.79 1.38
C GLY A 78 -6.06 -2.39 0.76
N SER A 79 -6.01 -2.31 -0.56
CA SER A 79 -6.03 -1.04 -1.30
C SER A 79 -7.41 -0.38 -1.36
N THR A 80 -8.51 -1.12 -1.20
CA THR A 80 -9.87 -0.63 -1.49
C THR A 80 -10.23 0.69 -0.81
N PRO A 81 -9.97 0.91 0.49
CA PRO A 81 -10.26 2.21 1.10
C PRO A 81 -9.43 3.36 0.52
N LEU A 82 -8.16 3.08 0.17
CA LEU A 82 -7.27 4.08 -0.44
C LEU A 82 -7.75 4.49 -1.82
N LEU A 83 -8.27 3.52 -2.62
CA LEU A 83 -8.83 3.77 -3.95
C LEU A 83 -10.06 4.69 -3.90
N ALA A 84 -10.77 4.74 -2.78
CA ALA A 84 -11.87 5.69 -2.57
C ALA A 84 -11.37 7.01 -1.94
N GLY A 85 -10.53 6.92 -0.91
CA GLY A 85 -10.08 8.07 -0.11
C GLY A 85 -9.18 9.03 -0.87
N ILE A 86 -8.19 8.51 -1.60
CA ILE A 86 -7.23 9.35 -2.34
C ILE A 86 -7.92 10.22 -3.40
N PRO A 87 -8.80 9.70 -4.28
CA PRO A 87 -9.51 10.54 -5.25
C PRO A 87 -10.43 11.60 -4.59
N LEU A 88 -11.14 11.22 -3.51
CA LEU A 88 -12.00 12.15 -2.79
C LEU A 88 -11.21 13.31 -2.16
N ILE A 89 -10.12 13.01 -1.49
CA ILE A 89 -9.25 14.03 -0.91
C ILE A 89 -8.51 14.80 -2.00
N GLY A 90 -8.12 14.14 -3.10
CA GLY A 90 -7.52 14.79 -4.26
C GLY A 90 -8.36 15.96 -4.79
N ARG A 91 -9.68 15.84 -4.79
CA ARG A 91 -10.59 16.93 -5.19
C ARG A 91 -10.48 18.19 -4.33
N VAL A 92 -10.12 18.06 -3.06
CA VAL A 92 -9.85 19.21 -2.16
C VAL A 92 -8.60 19.97 -2.59
N PHE A 93 -7.70 19.32 -3.31
CA PHE A 93 -6.46 19.89 -3.86
C PHE A 93 -6.55 20.15 -5.38
N ASP A 94 -7.76 20.21 -5.94
CA ASP A 94 -8.03 20.37 -7.38
C ASP A 94 -7.37 19.30 -8.28
N LEU A 95 -7.11 18.11 -7.72
CA LEU A 95 -6.56 16.97 -8.45
C LEU A 95 -7.69 16.08 -8.96
N ASN A 96 -7.53 15.58 -10.19
CA ASN A 96 -8.43 14.59 -10.78
C ASN A 96 -7.70 13.25 -10.92
N ILE A 97 -7.73 12.45 -9.86
CA ILE A 97 -7.11 11.13 -9.79
C ILE A 97 -8.18 10.08 -10.05
N ASN A 98 -8.05 9.31 -11.12
CA ASN A 98 -8.91 8.16 -11.39
C ASN A 98 -8.46 6.94 -10.57
N SER A 99 -9.39 6.08 -10.22
CA SER A 99 -9.10 4.84 -9.48
C SER A 99 -10.00 3.70 -9.91
N PHE A 100 -9.49 2.48 -9.78
CA PHE A 100 -10.25 1.25 -9.97
C PHE A 100 -9.62 0.13 -9.14
N SER A 101 -10.38 -0.91 -8.81
CA SER A 101 -9.91 -2.03 -7.99
C SER A 101 -9.57 -3.25 -8.84
N ILE A 102 -8.56 -4.01 -8.42
CA ILE A 102 -8.20 -5.31 -8.99
C ILE A 102 -8.66 -6.41 -8.02
N ARG A 103 -9.37 -7.40 -8.54
CA ARG A 103 -9.88 -8.52 -7.77
C ARG A 103 -8.78 -9.54 -7.47
N LYS A 104 -8.89 -10.19 -6.31
CA LYS A 104 -8.01 -11.32 -5.98
C LYS A 104 -8.26 -12.54 -6.87
N GLU A 105 -9.51 -12.71 -7.30
CA GLU A 105 -9.94 -13.81 -8.15
C GLU A 105 -10.80 -13.26 -9.28
N GLN A 106 -10.63 -13.82 -10.48
CA GLN A 106 -11.48 -13.48 -11.61
C GLN A 106 -12.90 -13.90 -11.34
N LYS A 107 -13.87 -13.08 -11.72
CA LYS A 107 -15.28 -13.50 -11.69
C LYS A 107 -15.48 -14.72 -12.59
N THR A 108 -16.18 -15.72 -12.06
CA THR A 108 -16.56 -16.92 -12.81
C THR A 108 -17.93 -16.80 -13.46
N TYR A 109 -18.60 -15.67 -13.24
CA TYR A 109 -19.95 -15.36 -13.78
C TYR A 109 -20.03 -13.88 -14.17
N GLY A 110 -21.01 -13.52 -14.98
CA GLY A 110 -21.21 -12.17 -15.49
C GLY A 110 -20.11 -11.78 -16.49
N LEU A 111 -19.48 -10.64 -16.28
CA LEU A 111 -18.47 -10.07 -17.21
C LEU A 111 -17.09 -10.73 -17.13
N LEU A 112 -16.88 -11.72 -16.25
CA LEU A 112 -15.60 -12.42 -16.08
C LEU A 112 -14.37 -11.46 -15.84
N ASN A 113 -14.60 -10.34 -15.16
CA ASN A 113 -13.62 -9.28 -15.05
C ASN A 113 -12.62 -9.49 -13.90
N TRP A 114 -11.37 -9.08 -14.12
CA TRP A 114 -10.37 -8.84 -13.08
C TRP A 114 -10.51 -7.46 -12.44
N ILE A 115 -11.13 -6.50 -13.14
CA ILE A 115 -11.13 -5.07 -12.82
C ILE A 115 -12.55 -4.63 -12.45
N GLU A 116 -12.67 -3.86 -11.37
CA GLU A 116 -13.89 -3.18 -10.95
C GLU A 116 -13.65 -1.67 -11.00
N GLY A 117 -14.41 -0.98 -11.85
CA GLY A 117 -14.25 0.43 -12.20
C GLY A 117 -13.88 0.61 -13.66
N MET A 118 -13.53 1.84 -14.02
CA MET A 118 -13.20 2.20 -15.41
C MET A 118 -11.79 2.78 -15.49
N PRO A 119 -10.80 2.00 -15.98
CA PRO A 119 -9.48 2.54 -16.30
C PRO A 119 -9.59 3.62 -17.40
N ASN A 120 -8.64 4.56 -17.39
CA ASN A 120 -8.46 5.53 -18.47
C ASN A 120 -7.09 5.31 -19.14
N GLU A 121 -6.69 6.20 -20.04
CA GLU A 121 -5.45 6.10 -20.82
C GLU A 121 -4.16 6.35 -19.99
N LYS A 122 -4.26 6.87 -18.76
CA LYS A 122 -3.10 7.15 -17.92
C LYS A 122 -2.48 5.88 -17.36
N PRO A 123 -1.15 5.83 -17.14
CA PRO A 123 -0.50 4.71 -16.49
C PRO A 123 -0.97 4.56 -15.04
N VAL A 124 -0.91 3.34 -14.51
CA VAL A 124 -1.42 2.98 -13.19
C VAL A 124 -0.30 2.97 -12.17
N MET A 125 -0.39 3.80 -11.13
CA MET A 125 0.40 3.64 -9.91
C MET A 125 -0.25 2.54 -9.05
N LEU A 126 0.52 1.49 -8.78
CA LEU A 126 0.10 0.41 -7.89
C LEU A 126 0.10 0.89 -6.44
N ILE A 127 -0.97 0.62 -5.70
CA ILE A 127 -1.06 0.96 -4.27
C ILE A 127 -1.47 -0.23 -3.42
N ASP A 128 -0.94 -0.28 -2.19
CA ASP A 128 -1.35 -1.24 -1.16
C ASP A 128 -1.29 -0.57 0.23
N ASP A 129 -1.93 -1.15 1.22
CA ASP A 129 -1.84 -0.68 2.60
C ASP A 129 -0.46 -1.01 3.21
N LEU A 130 0.04 -2.21 2.99
CA LEU A 130 1.25 -2.73 3.58
C LEU A 130 2.11 -3.47 2.55
N CYS A 131 3.32 -2.98 2.30
CA CYS A 131 4.29 -3.66 1.48
C CYS A 131 5.20 -4.53 2.34
N ASN A 132 5.11 -5.86 2.19
CA ASN A 132 6.04 -6.82 2.81
C ASN A 132 6.94 -7.46 1.74
N SER A 133 6.35 -8.31 0.88
CA SER A 133 7.05 -8.98 -0.22
C SER A 133 6.63 -8.46 -1.60
N SER A 134 5.80 -7.45 -1.66
CA SER A 134 5.20 -6.90 -2.90
C SER A 134 4.37 -7.91 -3.73
N MET A 135 4.04 -9.10 -3.20
CA MET A 135 3.30 -10.12 -3.94
C MET A 135 1.92 -9.64 -4.42
N SER A 136 1.21 -8.87 -3.60
CA SER A 136 -0.09 -8.28 -3.98
C SER A 136 0.07 -7.31 -5.16
N MET A 137 1.09 -6.45 -5.09
CA MET A 137 1.40 -5.51 -6.15
C MET A 137 1.87 -6.22 -7.42
N LYS A 138 2.71 -7.28 -7.30
CA LYS A 138 3.13 -8.10 -8.44
C LYS A 138 1.93 -8.76 -9.13
N LYS A 139 1.00 -9.32 -8.38
CA LYS A 139 -0.23 -9.87 -8.94
C LYS A 139 -1.03 -8.80 -9.69
N SER A 140 -1.14 -7.60 -9.11
CA SER A 140 -1.79 -6.47 -9.79
C SER A 140 -1.06 -6.08 -11.06
N TYR A 141 0.28 -6.02 -11.03
CA TYR A 141 1.11 -5.75 -12.19
C TYR A 141 0.87 -6.76 -13.33
N ASP A 142 0.85 -8.06 -13.01
CA ASP A 142 0.64 -9.11 -14.00
C ASP A 142 -0.75 -9.03 -14.64
N ILE A 143 -1.78 -8.74 -13.84
CA ILE A 143 -3.15 -8.56 -14.33
C ILE A 143 -3.21 -7.33 -15.25
N LEU A 144 -2.66 -6.19 -14.85
CA LEU A 144 -2.64 -4.98 -15.68
C LEU A 144 -1.88 -5.18 -16.99
N THR A 145 -0.75 -5.89 -16.95
CA THR A 145 0.02 -6.24 -18.15
C THR A 145 -0.78 -7.14 -19.08
N HIS A 146 -1.48 -8.15 -18.55
CA HIS A 146 -2.37 -9.01 -19.32
C HIS A 146 -3.50 -8.21 -19.98
N GLU A 147 -4.10 -7.27 -19.24
CA GLU A 147 -5.17 -6.39 -19.72
C GLU A 147 -4.65 -5.24 -20.61
N LYS A 148 -3.33 -5.17 -20.87
CA LYS A 148 -2.66 -4.13 -21.67
C LYS A 148 -2.84 -2.71 -21.13
N ILE A 149 -2.96 -2.58 -19.81
CA ILE A 149 -3.05 -1.30 -19.11
C ILE A 149 -1.64 -0.92 -18.67
N PRO A 150 -1.12 0.26 -19.06
CA PRO A 150 0.24 0.65 -18.73
C PRO A 150 0.41 0.87 -17.22
N VAL A 151 1.53 0.40 -16.67
CA VAL A 151 1.88 0.58 -15.25
C VAL A 151 2.86 1.74 -15.12
N PHE A 152 2.64 2.58 -14.11
CA PHE A 152 3.51 3.69 -13.79
C PHE A 152 4.78 3.19 -13.07
N ASN A 153 5.89 3.90 -13.25
CA ASN A 153 7.18 3.52 -12.67
C ASN A 153 7.33 3.82 -11.16
N TYR A 154 6.23 4.11 -10.48
CA TYR A 154 6.16 4.23 -9.03
C TYR A 154 5.01 3.39 -8.48
N ALA A 155 5.22 2.85 -7.28
CA ALA A 155 4.20 2.19 -6.47
C ALA A 155 4.18 2.80 -5.07
N PHE A 156 3.05 2.68 -4.37
CA PHE A 156 2.85 3.30 -3.07
C PHE A 156 2.35 2.29 -2.02
N SER A 157 2.86 2.43 -0.78
CA SER A 157 2.28 1.79 0.40
C SER A 157 2.26 2.73 1.60
N ILE A 158 1.37 2.49 2.56
CA ILE A 158 1.38 3.24 3.82
C ILE A 158 2.60 2.85 4.64
N VAL A 159 2.80 1.55 4.86
CA VAL A 159 3.96 1.02 5.59
C VAL A 159 4.76 0.10 4.69
N ASN A 160 6.04 0.36 4.59
CA ASN A 160 7.00 -0.53 3.95
C ASN A 160 7.69 -1.40 5.00
N LYS A 161 7.49 -2.72 4.93
CA LYS A 161 8.11 -3.71 5.81
C LYS A 161 9.38 -4.33 5.23
N VAL A 162 9.81 -3.90 4.06
CA VAL A 162 11.03 -4.42 3.44
C VAL A 162 12.23 -3.89 4.22
N ASN A 163 12.64 -4.60 5.26
CA ASN A 163 13.82 -4.25 6.04
C ASN A 163 15.09 -4.65 5.27
N LYS A 164 15.86 -3.67 4.86
CA LYS A 164 17.13 -3.83 4.13
C LYS A 164 18.18 -4.63 4.93
N ASN A 165 18.05 -4.71 6.25
CA ASN A 165 19.07 -5.32 7.14
C ASN A 165 18.71 -6.74 7.60
N ILE A 166 17.44 -7.08 7.78
CA ILE A 166 17.01 -8.42 8.23
C ILE A 166 17.12 -9.46 7.12
N HIS A 167 17.03 -9.03 5.86
CA HIS A 167 17.03 -9.93 4.71
C HIS A 167 18.42 -10.30 4.17
N LYS A 168 19.52 -9.82 4.76
CA LYS A 168 20.86 -10.21 4.32
C LYS A 168 21.19 -11.68 4.58
N GLU A 169 20.64 -12.28 5.63
CA GLU A 169 20.94 -13.67 6.03
C GLU A 169 19.85 -14.68 5.64
N THR A 170 18.62 -14.26 5.44
CA THR A 170 17.49 -15.14 5.07
C THR A 170 16.96 -14.90 3.66
N ARG A 171 17.74 -14.25 2.80
CA ARG A 171 17.35 -14.01 1.41
C ARG A 171 17.13 -15.32 0.64
N VAL A 172 15.91 -15.80 0.67
CA VAL A 172 15.36 -16.45 -0.51
C VAL A 172 15.29 -15.38 -1.59
N LYS A 173 15.88 -15.62 -2.75
CA LYS A 173 16.08 -14.68 -3.90
C LYS A 173 14.79 -14.07 -4.51
N SER A 174 13.74 -13.81 -3.74
CA SER A 174 12.40 -13.47 -4.24
C SER A 174 11.85 -12.14 -3.75
N ASP A 175 12.66 -11.23 -3.22
CA ASP A 175 12.13 -10.32 -2.20
C ASP A 175 11.62 -8.98 -2.68
N MET A 176 11.75 -8.68 -3.96
CA MET A 176 10.93 -7.66 -4.62
C MET A 176 10.37 -8.27 -5.90
N TYR A 177 9.12 -8.69 -5.84
CA TYR A 177 8.43 -9.24 -7.01
C TYR A 177 8.04 -8.20 -8.06
N LEU A 178 8.17 -6.91 -7.76
CA LEU A 178 7.97 -5.84 -8.74
C LEU A 178 9.19 -5.70 -9.66
N PRO A 179 9.00 -5.31 -10.92
CA PRO A 179 10.09 -4.92 -11.83
C PRO A 179 11.02 -3.88 -11.19
N GLU A 180 12.32 -3.97 -11.50
CA GLU A 180 13.37 -3.11 -10.88
C GLU A 180 13.21 -1.63 -11.22
N ASP A 181 12.52 -1.30 -12.30
CA ASP A 181 12.22 0.07 -12.73
C ASP A 181 11.06 0.70 -11.95
N ILE A 182 10.30 -0.08 -11.17
CA ILE A 182 9.23 0.44 -10.32
C ILE A 182 9.79 0.83 -8.96
N LYS A 183 9.81 2.14 -8.69
CA LYS A 183 10.25 2.70 -7.42
C LYS A 183 9.12 2.68 -6.39
N MET A 184 9.43 2.19 -5.18
CA MET A 184 8.48 2.20 -4.07
C MET A 184 8.57 3.53 -3.31
N ILE A 185 7.46 4.25 -3.17
CA ILE A 185 7.28 5.34 -2.21
C ILE A 185 6.36 4.88 -1.08
N TYR A 186 6.60 5.37 0.13
CA TYR A 186 5.85 4.97 1.32
C TYR A 186 5.81 6.10 2.34
N LEU A 187 4.86 6.01 3.29
CA LEU A 187 4.73 7.00 4.36
C LEU A 187 5.62 6.66 5.55
N PHE A 188 5.68 5.39 5.91
CA PHE A 188 6.43 4.87 7.06
C PHE A 188 7.21 3.61 6.69
N ASP A 189 8.33 3.39 7.36
CA ASP A 189 9.02 2.11 7.38
C ASP A 189 9.04 1.50 8.80
N LEU A 190 9.72 0.36 8.95
CA LEU A 190 9.75 -0.32 10.25
C LEU A 190 10.51 0.47 11.32
N ASP A 191 11.48 1.28 10.93
CA ASP A 191 12.31 2.07 11.85
C ASP A 191 11.54 3.24 12.44
N ASP A 192 10.43 3.64 11.81
CA ASP A 192 9.50 4.63 12.36
C ASP A 192 8.75 4.14 13.62
N PHE A 193 8.70 2.81 13.82
CA PHE A 193 7.95 2.20 14.92
C PHE A 193 8.88 1.50 15.90
N ASN A 194 8.64 1.69 17.20
CA ASN A 194 9.37 0.94 18.23
C ASN A 194 8.87 -0.52 18.27
N LEU A 195 9.49 -1.37 17.44
CA LEU A 195 9.18 -2.79 17.34
C LEU A 195 10.23 -3.54 18.15
N GLU A 196 10.01 -3.72 19.45
CA GLU A 196 10.86 -4.59 20.25
C GLU A 196 10.76 -6.01 19.70
N ASN A 197 11.90 -6.53 19.23
CA ASN A 197 12.02 -7.96 19.03
C ASN A 197 11.97 -8.60 20.42
N PRO A 198 11.14 -9.63 20.66
CA PRO A 198 11.29 -10.42 21.84
C PRO A 198 12.73 -10.94 21.85
N SER A 199 13.48 -10.61 22.89
CA SER A 199 14.74 -11.27 23.18
C SER A 199 14.51 -12.79 23.12
N HIS A 200 15.33 -13.45 22.30
CA HIS A 200 15.37 -14.90 22.16
C HIS A 200 15.50 -15.61 23.49
#